data_de2544a35205ec432e2e25538ee3d81b
#
_entry.id   de2544a35205ec432e2e25538ee3d81b
#
_cell.length_a   1.000
_cell.length_b   1.000
_cell.length_c   1.000
_cell.angle_alpha   90.00
_cell.angle_beta   90.00
_cell.angle_gamma   90.00
#
_symmetry.space_group_name_H-M   'P 1'
#
loop_
_entity.id
_entity.type
_entity.pdbx_description
1 polymer ?
#
loop_
_entity_poly.entity_id
_entity_poly.type
_entity_poly.pdbx_seq_one_letter_code
_entity_poly.pdbx_strand_id
1 'polypeptide(L)'
;GFDFLRNSRMPFKFALGVRDGASVYAHPHFLPIKSSSIDLVLLPHTLEFNSNPHQILREAHRVLIPGGKVIISGFNPFSFWGMRRRMAKSKTDFPWCGRFIALPRMQDWLELHNFEIVAGQFGCYVPPCTREKWLSRLRFMEAAGDRWWPIAGGVYFLQAVKHECGLRVIKPCWEDSPAKRGTVVVPQIERGRRMKDSIR
;
A
#
# COMPACT_ATOMS: atom_id res chain seq x y z
N GLY A 1 -2.06 -5.58 26.49
CA GLY A 1 -1.88 -5.30 25.06
C GLY A 1 -1.40 -3.88 24.85
N PHE A 2 -0.56 -3.65 23.84
CA PHE A 2 -0.14 -2.28 23.50
C PHE A 2 -1.31 -1.61 22.76
N ASP A 3 -1.80 -0.51 23.30
CA ASP A 3 -2.84 0.30 22.66
C ASP A 3 -2.17 1.31 21.71
N PHE A 4 -1.98 0.91 20.46
CA PHE A 4 -1.41 1.74 19.39
C PHE A 4 -2.29 2.96 19.06
N LEU A 5 -3.56 2.94 19.47
CA LEU A 5 -4.52 3.99 19.15
C LEU A 5 -4.68 5.02 20.25
N ARG A 6 -4.01 4.85 21.41
CA ARG A 6 -4.13 5.72 22.57
C ARG A 6 -3.87 7.20 22.25
N ASN A 7 -2.82 7.46 21.46
CA ASN A 7 -2.42 8.81 21.08
C ASN A 7 -3.00 9.28 19.74
N SER A 8 -3.89 8.50 19.12
CA SER A 8 -4.52 8.88 17.86
C SER A 8 -5.56 9.97 18.10
N ARG A 9 -5.54 11.01 17.26
CA ARG A 9 -6.53 12.09 17.23
C ARG A 9 -7.77 11.73 16.37
N MET A 10 -7.84 10.54 15.83
CA MET A 10 -8.97 10.07 15.03
C MET A 10 -10.22 9.99 15.91
N PRO A 11 -11.36 10.55 15.49
CA PRO A 11 -12.60 10.56 16.28
C PRO A 11 -13.18 9.15 16.45
N PHE A 12 -13.08 8.33 15.41
CA PHE A 12 -13.57 6.95 15.43
C PHE A 12 -12.40 5.98 15.27
N LYS A 13 -12.23 5.11 16.25
CA LYS A 13 -11.18 4.09 16.25
C LYS A 13 -11.69 2.83 16.92
N PHE A 14 -11.38 1.69 16.31
CA PHE A 14 -11.73 0.39 16.83
C PHE A 14 -10.63 -0.62 16.53
N ALA A 15 -10.47 -1.57 17.45
CA ALA A 15 -9.54 -2.67 17.30
C ALA A 15 -10.27 -3.91 16.80
N LEU A 16 -9.79 -4.49 15.73
CA LEU A 16 -10.27 -5.76 15.19
C LEU A 16 -9.31 -6.87 15.60
N GLY A 17 -9.83 -7.99 16.03
CA GLY A 17 -9.00 -9.12 16.43
C GLY A 17 -9.79 -10.37 16.74
N VAL A 18 -9.05 -11.47 16.96
CA VAL A 18 -9.62 -12.78 17.32
C VAL A 18 -9.47 -13.05 18.83
N ARG A 19 -8.80 -12.15 19.56
CA ARG A 19 -8.50 -12.32 21.00
C ARG A 19 -9.17 -11.25 21.84
N ASP A 20 -9.22 -11.49 23.14
CA ASP A 20 -9.77 -10.56 24.12
C ASP A 20 -9.08 -9.19 24.05
N GLY A 21 -9.90 -8.15 24.17
CA GLY A 21 -9.47 -6.75 24.03
C GLY A 21 -9.72 -6.13 22.67
N ALA A 22 -10.25 -6.89 21.71
CA ALA A 22 -10.74 -6.34 20.44
C ALA A 22 -12.12 -5.69 20.64
N SER A 23 -12.33 -4.54 20.00
CA SER A 23 -13.63 -3.87 19.96
C SER A 23 -14.64 -4.64 19.09
N VAL A 24 -14.13 -5.32 18.07
CA VAL A 24 -14.90 -6.16 17.15
C VAL A 24 -14.13 -7.44 16.88
N TYR A 25 -14.78 -8.57 17.08
CA TYR A 25 -14.22 -9.87 16.75
C TYR A 25 -14.29 -10.10 15.24
N ALA A 26 -13.14 -10.12 14.59
CA ALA A 26 -13.05 -10.36 13.16
C ALA A 26 -11.72 -11.00 12.78
N HIS A 27 -11.77 -11.81 11.73
CA HIS A 27 -10.56 -12.39 11.16
C HIS A 27 -9.93 -11.39 10.18
N PRO A 28 -8.60 -11.17 10.21
CA PRO A 28 -7.93 -10.16 9.38
C PRO A 28 -8.06 -10.43 7.87
N HIS A 29 -8.40 -11.66 7.48
CA HIS A 29 -8.64 -12.04 6.08
C HIS A 29 -10.03 -11.65 5.56
N PHE A 30 -10.99 -11.37 6.45
CA PHE A 30 -12.38 -11.04 6.11
C PHE A 30 -12.90 -10.00 7.10
N LEU A 31 -12.75 -8.74 6.73
CA LEU A 31 -13.17 -7.64 7.60
C LEU A 31 -14.67 -7.36 7.42
N PRO A 32 -15.46 -7.33 8.50
CA PRO A 32 -16.90 -7.00 8.44
C PRO A 32 -17.10 -5.48 8.29
N ILE A 33 -16.42 -4.88 7.33
CA ILE A 33 -16.40 -3.45 7.06
C ILE A 33 -16.74 -3.23 5.61
N LYS A 34 -17.53 -2.20 5.34
CA LYS A 34 -17.87 -1.77 3.98
C LYS A 34 -16.61 -1.39 3.20
N SER A 35 -16.61 -1.66 1.91
CA SER A 35 -15.54 -1.22 1.01
C SER A 35 -15.48 0.31 0.97
N SER A 36 -14.26 0.84 0.87
CA SER A 36 -13.99 2.29 0.75
C SER A 36 -14.69 3.11 1.84
N SER A 37 -14.46 2.75 3.11
CA SER A 37 -15.10 3.42 4.26
C SER A 37 -14.14 3.77 5.41
N ILE A 38 -12.87 3.40 5.30
CA ILE A 38 -11.87 3.61 6.35
C ILE A 38 -10.75 4.48 5.82
N ASP A 39 -10.31 5.47 6.60
CA ASP A 39 -9.22 6.38 6.26
C ASP A 39 -7.84 5.81 6.57
N LEU A 40 -7.75 5.01 7.64
CA LEU A 40 -6.49 4.47 8.14
C LEU A 40 -6.64 3.04 8.64
N VAL A 41 -5.79 2.16 8.16
CA VAL A 41 -5.65 0.79 8.64
C VAL A 41 -4.27 0.62 9.28
N LEU A 42 -4.22 0.07 10.50
CA LEU A 42 -2.98 -0.30 11.17
C LEU A 42 -2.86 -1.82 11.21
N LEU A 43 -1.72 -2.34 10.75
CA LEU A 43 -1.39 -3.77 10.74
C LEU A 43 -0.12 -4.04 11.57
N PRO A 44 -0.19 -3.97 12.92
CA PRO A 44 0.96 -4.20 13.76
C PRO A 44 1.31 -5.69 13.78
N HIS A 45 2.45 -6.04 13.18
CA HIS A 45 2.96 -7.42 13.10
C HIS A 45 1.94 -8.46 12.59
N THR A 46 0.89 -8.01 11.91
CA THR A 46 -0.23 -8.87 11.50
C THR A 46 0.16 -9.83 10.38
N LEU A 47 0.97 -9.37 9.44
CA LEU A 47 1.32 -10.13 8.23
C LEU A 47 2.28 -11.29 8.51
N GLU A 48 3.06 -11.20 9.58
CA GLU A 48 4.09 -12.16 9.94
C GLU A 48 3.53 -13.42 10.62
N PHE A 49 2.39 -13.27 11.29
CA PHE A 49 1.74 -14.33 12.06
C PHE A 49 0.55 -14.96 11.33
N ASN A 50 0.32 -14.55 10.10
CA ASN A 50 -0.78 -15.08 9.28
C ASN A 50 -0.25 -15.90 8.10
N SER A 51 -0.98 -16.95 7.75
CA SER A 51 -0.62 -17.85 6.66
C SER A 51 -0.76 -17.22 5.29
N ASN A 52 -1.72 -16.30 5.13
CA ASN A 52 -2.02 -15.65 3.86
C ASN A 52 -1.97 -14.11 3.97
N PRO A 53 -0.77 -13.50 3.98
CA PRO A 53 -0.61 -12.05 4.11
C PRO A 53 -1.20 -11.26 2.93
N HIS A 54 -1.20 -11.85 1.73
CA HIS A 54 -1.75 -11.19 0.54
C HIS A 54 -3.27 -10.97 0.65
N GLN A 55 -3.99 -11.89 1.27
CA GLN A 55 -5.42 -11.71 1.51
C GLN A 55 -5.70 -10.56 2.48
N ILE A 56 -4.86 -10.41 3.51
CA ILE A 56 -4.97 -9.30 4.46
C ILE A 56 -4.72 -7.96 3.77
N LEU A 57 -3.70 -7.86 2.91
CA LEU A 57 -3.42 -6.65 2.14
C LEU A 57 -4.55 -6.31 1.17
N ARG A 58 -5.15 -7.33 0.54
CA ARG A 58 -6.32 -7.15 -0.34
C ARG A 58 -7.52 -6.63 0.44
N GLU A 59 -7.79 -7.17 1.62
CA GLU A 59 -8.87 -6.69 2.48
C GLU A 59 -8.60 -5.27 3.00
N ALA A 60 -7.38 -4.96 3.40
CA ALA A 60 -6.97 -3.60 3.76
C ALA A 60 -7.21 -2.62 2.60
N HIS A 61 -6.82 -3.01 1.39
CA HIS A 61 -7.08 -2.20 0.19
C HIS A 61 -8.59 -2.02 -0.08
N ARG A 62 -9.38 -3.07 0.10
CA ARG A 62 -10.84 -3.03 -0.12
C ARG A 62 -11.54 -2.03 0.82
N VAL A 63 -11.18 -2.05 2.11
CA VAL A 63 -11.86 -1.21 3.11
C VAL A 63 -11.39 0.24 3.11
N LEU A 64 -10.16 0.51 2.67
CA LEU A 64 -9.61 1.86 2.59
C LEU A 64 -10.30 2.67 1.49
N ILE A 65 -10.58 3.94 1.82
CA ILE A 65 -10.99 4.94 0.82
C ILE A 65 -9.84 5.24 -0.17
N PRO A 66 -10.12 5.80 -1.36
CA PRO A 66 -9.10 6.37 -2.22
C PRO A 66 -8.24 7.37 -1.45
N GLY A 67 -6.91 7.24 -1.55
CA GLY A 67 -5.99 8.06 -0.77
C GLY A 67 -5.89 7.69 0.72
N GLY A 68 -6.63 6.68 1.18
CA GLY A 68 -6.53 6.12 2.52
C GLY A 68 -5.17 5.50 2.80
N LYS A 69 -4.78 5.47 4.06
CA LYS A 69 -3.42 5.08 4.47
C LYS A 69 -3.41 3.72 5.16
N VAL A 70 -2.38 2.94 4.90
CA VAL A 70 -2.05 1.74 5.67
C VAL A 70 -0.72 1.93 6.36
N ILE A 71 -0.63 1.56 7.63
CA ILE A 71 0.62 1.52 8.40
C ILE A 71 0.87 0.07 8.80
N ILE A 72 2.02 -0.42 8.41
CA ILE A 72 2.44 -1.81 8.64
C ILE A 72 3.69 -1.79 9.50
N SER A 73 3.74 -2.62 10.54
CA SER A 73 4.99 -2.92 11.22
C SER A 73 5.39 -4.37 11.03
N GLY A 74 6.69 -4.59 10.87
CA GLY A 74 7.23 -5.92 10.66
C GLY A 74 8.64 -6.09 11.25
N PHE A 75 9.01 -7.35 11.57
CA PHE A 75 10.33 -7.69 12.03
C PHE A 75 11.32 -7.82 10.87
N ASN A 76 12.47 -7.19 11.02
CA ASN A 76 13.52 -7.23 10.03
C ASN A 76 14.37 -8.51 10.17
N PRO A 77 14.43 -9.37 9.15
CA PRO A 77 15.25 -10.58 9.19
C PRO A 77 16.76 -10.32 9.19
N PHE A 78 17.19 -9.11 8.76
CA PHE A 78 18.60 -8.69 8.70
C PHE A 78 19.10 -7.97 9.95
N SER A 79 18.28 -7.94 11.02
CA SER A 79 18.62 -7.36 12.32
C SER A 79 19.16 -8.40 13.29
N PHE A 80 19.61 -7.94 14.47
CA PHE A 80 19.96 -8.81 15.59
C PHE A 80 18.80 -9.73 16.00
N TRP A 81 17.56 -9.26 15.88
CA TRP A 81 16.36 -10.05 16.10
C TRP A 81 16.23 -11.18 15.08
N GLY A 82 16.47 -10.89 13.81
CA GLY A 82 16.46 -11.88 12.74
C GLY A 82 17.56 -12.93 12.90
N MET A 83 18.76 -12.49 13.28
CA MET A 83 19.88 -13.39 13.55
C MET A 83 19.58 -14.32 14.72
N ARG A 84 19.06 -13.78 15.84
CA ARG A 84 18.65 -14.61 17.00
C ARG A 84 17.58 -15.63 16.62
N ARG A 85 16.59 -15.24 15.80
CA ARG A 85 15.57 -16.16 15.29
C ARG A 85 16.17 -17.32 14.50
N ARG A 86 17.19 -17.09 13.69
CA ARG A 86 17.91 -18.16 12.95
C ARG A 86 18.62 -19.12 13.89
N MET A 87 19.17 -18.62 14.99
CA MET A 87 19.89 -19.40 15.98
C MET A 87 18.97 -20.04 17.03
N ALA A 88 17.71 -19.62 17.11
CA ALA A 88 16.76 -20.16 18.08
C ALA A 88 16.45 -21.63 17.79
N LYS A 89 16.66 -22.51 18.77
CA LYS A 89 16.34 -23.94 18.71
C LYS A 89 14.83 -24.19 18.67
N SER A 90 14.04 -23.36 19.36
CA SER A 90 12.58 -23.41 19.36
C SER A 90 12.02 -22.16 18.67
N LYS A 91 11.12 -22.37 17.72
CA LYS A 91 10.41 -21.31 16.98
C LYS A 91 8.94 -21.23 17.39
N THR A 92 8.58 -21.80 18.51
CA THR A 92 7.20 -21.86 19.01
C THR A 92 6.78 -20.60 19.77
N ASP A 93 7.74 -19.91 20.40
CA ASP A 93 7.44 -18.76 21.23
C ASP A 93 7.38 -17.46 20.44
N PHE A 94 6.51 -16.55 20.88
CA PHE A 94 6.46 -15.18 20.36
C PHE A 94 7.74 -14.42 20.76
N PRO A 95 8.34 -13.65 19.85
CA PRO A 95 7.98 -13.36 18.45
C PRO A 95 8.58 -14.35 17.43
N TRP A 96 9.29 -15.39 17.87
CA TRP A 96 10.10 -16.27 17.02
C TRP A 96 9.27 -17.17 16.10
N CYS A 97 8.00 -17.43 16.46
CA CYS A 97 7.07 -18.21 15.65
C CYS A 97 6.64 -17.46 14.37
N GLY A 98 6.75 -16.11 14.34
CA GLY A 98 6.38 -15.31 13.20
C GLY A 98 7.33 -15.48 11.99
N ARG A 99 6.83 -15.29 10.79
CA ARG A 99 7.62 -15.29 9.56
C ARG A 99 8.15 -13.89 9.31
N PHE A 100 9.41 -13.64 9.67
CA PHE A 100 10.04 -12.33 9.41
C PHE A 100 10.11 -12.04 7.91
N ILE A 101 9.58 -10.91 7.50
CA ILE A 101 9.46 -10.52 6.09
C ILE A 101 10.48 -9.41 5.83
N ALA A 102 11.33 -9.62 4.82
CA ALA A 102 12.31 -8.62 4.42
C ALA A 102 11.62 -7.38 3.83
N LEU A 103 12.16 -6.21 4.11
CA LEU A 103 11.62 -4.93 3.64
C LEU A 103 11.38 -4.90 2.12
N PRO A 104 12.34 -5.30 1.25
CA PRO A 104 12.09 -5.29 -0.19
C PRO A 104 10.88 -6.15 -0.59
N ARG A 105 10.74 -7.32 0.04
CA ARG A 105 9.59 -8.19 -0.22
C ARG A 105 8.27 -7.57 0.22
N MET A 106 8.27 -6.83 1.31
CA MET A 106 7.08 -6.10 1.77
C MET A 106 6.73 -4.97 0.78
N GLN A 107 7.74 -4.29 0.23
CA GLN A 107 7.56 -3.28 -0.80
C GLN A 107 6.94 -3.87 -2.05
N ASP A 108 7.47 -4.97 -2.58
CA ASP A 108 6.91 -5.69 -3.73
C ASP A 108 5.43 -6.07 -3.50
N TRP A 109 5.10 -6.52 -2.28
CA TRP A 109 3.72 -6.88 -1.94
C TRP A 109 2.78 -5.67 -1.91
N LEU A 110 3.25 -4.54 -1.39
CA LEU A 110 2.47 -3.30 -1.36
C LEU A 110 2.21 -2.78 -2.78
N GLU A 111 3.23 -2.74 -3.62
CA GLU A 111 3.12 -2.35 -5.02
C GLU A 111 2.15 -3.26 -5.79
N LEU A 112 2.24 -4.57 -5.58
CA LEU A 112 1.33 -5.56 -6.18
C LEU A 112 -0.14 -5.30 -5.83
N HIS A 113 -0.39 -4.74 -4.64
CA HIS A 113 -1.73 -4.40 -4.17
C HIS A 113 -2.11 -2.93 -4.39
N ASN A 114 -1.43 -2.20 -5.28
CA ASN A 114 -1.67 -0.79 -5.61
C ASN A 114 -1.56 0.15 -4.40
N PHE A 115 -0.59 -0.11 -3.53
CA PHE A 115 -0.19 0.80 -2.48
C PHE A 115 1.10 1.51 -2.86
N GLU A 116 1.11 2.83 -2.74
CA GLU A 116 2.31 3.67 -2.90
C GLU A 116 2.95 3.92 -1.54
N ILE A 117 4.23 3.60 -1.40
CA ILE A 117 4.97 3.79 -0.15
C ILE A 117 5.38 5.25 -0.04
N VAL A 118 4.91 5.91 1.02
CA VAL A 118 5.17 7.34 1.28
C VAL A 118 6.27 7.53 2.32
N ALA A 119 6.36 6.66 3.31
CA ALA A 119 7.34 6.77 4.39
C ALA A 119 7.73 5.39 4.93
N GLY A 120 8.95 5.30 5.43
CA GLY A 120 9.46 4.13 6.13
C GLY A 120 10.43 4.54 7.23
N GLN A 121 10.38 3.84 8.34
CA GLN A 121 11.28 4.05 9.47
C GLN A 121 11.67 2.70 10.08
N PHE A 122 12.90 2.61 10.54
CA PHE A 122 13.37 1.49 11.35
C PHE A 122 13.41 1.88 12.83
N GLY A 123 13.32 0.88 13.70
CA GLY A 123 13.43 1.04 15.14
C GLY A 123 13.83 -0.27 15.81
N CYS A 124 13.90 -0.25 17.15
CA CYS A 124 14.33 -1.42 17.93
C CYS A 124 15.73 -1.90 17.58
N TYR A 125 16.72 -1.05 17.68
CA TYR A 125 18.13 -1.40 17.45
C TYR A 125 18.74 -2.21 18.60
N VAL A 126 18.08 -2.21 19.75
CA VAL A 126 18.54 -2.97 20.91
C VAL A 126 18.40 -4.46 20.65
N PRO A 127 19.47 -5.27 20.89
CA PRO A 127 19.41 -6.71 20.81
C PRO A 127 18.31 -7.30 21.71
N PRO A 128 17.71 -8.44 21.35
CA PRO A 128 16.67 -9.08 22.17
C PRO A 128 17.26 -9.68 23.45
N CYS A 129 17.46 -8.84 24.45
CA CYS A 129 17.94 -9.22 25.77
C CYS A 129 16.80 -9.22 26.78
N THR A 130 16.71 -10.26 27.60
CA THR A 130 15.70 -10.40 28.65
C THR A 130 16.09 -9.72 29.96
N ARG A 131 17.35 -9.29 30.10
CA ARG A 131 17.85 -8.67 31.35
C ARG A 131 17.73 -7.17 31.31
N GLU A 132 16.95 -6.59 32.21
CA GLU A 132 16.73 -5.13 32.30
C GLU A 132 18.02 -4.30 32.40
N LYS A 133 19.03 -4.81 33.12
CA LYS A 133 20.35 -4.15 33.24
C LYS A 133 21.04 -3.95 31.89
N TRP A 134 20.83 -4.84 30.92
CA TRP A 134 21.37 -4.69 29.57
C TRP A 134 20.53 -3.74 28.72
N LEU A 135 19.21 -3.77 28.89
CA LEU A 135 18.31 -2.85 28.19
C LEU A 135 18.62 -1.39 28.54
N SER A 136 18.86 -1.10 29.82
CA SER A 136 19.21 0.26 30.25
C SER A 136 20.57 0.73 29.70
N ARG A 137 21.57 -0.18 29.68
CA ARG A 137 22.90 0.12 29.14
C ARG A 137 22.91 0.28 27.60
N LEU A 138 22.03 -0.42 26.90
CA LEU A 138 21.98 -0.43 25.44
C LEU A 138 21.00 0.62 24.88
N ARG A 139 20.36 1.43 25.72
CA ARG A 139 19.46 2.50 25.26
C ARG A 139 20.11 3.48 24.29
N PHE A 140 21.43 3.73 24.43
CA PHE A 140 22.16 4.57 23.50
C PHE A 140 22.16 4.01 22.07
N MET A 141 21.98 2.68 21.90
CA MET A 141 21.94 2.03 20.59
C MET A 141 20.73 2.47 19.76
N GLU A 142 19.64 2.95 20.37
CA GLU A 142 18.51 3.50 19.61
C GLU A 142 18.95 4.76 18.86
N ALA A 143 19.60 5.70 19.54
CA ALA A 143 20.08 6.94 18.93
C ALA A 143 21.28 6.71 17.97
N ALA A 144 22.18 5.80 18.35
CA ALA A 144 23.33 5.44 17.53
C ALA A 144 22.91 4.61 16.29
N GLY A 145 21.97 3.68 16.45
CA GLY A 145 21.51 2.80 15.39
C GLY A 145 20.81 3.57 14.27
N ASP A 146 19.94 4.50 14.62
CA ASP A 146 19.26 5.37 13.65
C ASP A 146 20.25 6.18 12.81
N ARG A 147 21.39 6.60 13.38
CA ARG A 147 22.39 7.40 12.72
C ARG A 147 23.42 6.58 11.95
N TRP A 148 23.85 5.44 12.47
CA TRP A 148 25.00 4.67 11.95
C TRP A 148 24.61 3.40 11.19
N TRP A 149 23.49 2.77 11.55
CA TRP A 149 23.03 1.53 10.95
C TRP A 149 21.51 1.52 10.74
N PRO A 150 20.95 2.46 9.96
CA PRO A 150 19.50 2.62 9.85
C PRO A 150 18.79 1.34 9.40
N ILE A 151 19.45 0.49 8.59
CA ILE A 151 18.85 -0.74 8.05
C ILE A 151 18.86 -1.91 9.06
N ALA A 152 19.64 -1.83 10.14
CA ALA A 152 19.81 -2.91 11.12
C ALA A 152 18.73 -2.90 12.24
N GLY A 153 17.78 -1.99 12.21
CA GLY A 153 16.67 -1.95 13.16
C GLY A 153 15.89 -3.27 13.19
N GLY A 154 15.49 -3.70 14.40
CA GLY A 154 14.76 -4.94 14.62
C GLY A 154 13.36 -4.94 14.04
N VAL A 155 12.75 -3.77 13.98
CA VAL A 155 11.40 -3.54 13.46
C VAL A 155 11.44 -2.45 12.41
N TYR A 156 10.70 -2.61 11.36
CA TYR A 156 10.43 -1.55 10.39
C TYR A 156 8.96 -1.14 10.46
N PHE A 157 8.72 0.11 10.16
CA PHE A 157 7.39 0.69 9.99
C PHE A 157 7.30 1.24 8.57
N LEU A 158 6.24 0.89 7.87
CA LEU A 158 5.95 1.40 6.53
C LEU A 158 4.59 2.08 6.52
N GLN A 159 4.55 3.26 5.95
CA GLN A 159 3.32 3.95 5.63
C GLN A 159 3.13 3.93 4.12
N ALA A 160 2.00 3.42 3.68
CA ALA A 160 1.63 3.43 2.28
C ALA A 160 0.23 4.01 2.10
N VAL A 161 -0.04 4.54 0.93
CA VAL A 161 -1.30 5.16 0.52
C VAL A 161 -1.94 4.30 -0.54
N LYS A 162 -3.24 4.07 -0.44
CA LYS A 162 -4.00 3.41 -1.49
C LYS A 162 -4.01 4.28 -2.73
N HIS A 163 -3.34 3.82 -3.77
CA HIS A 163 -3.40 4.43 -5.08
C HIS A 163 -4.59 3.83 -5.86
N GLU A 164 -5.56 4.64 -6.21
CA GLU A 164 -6.50 4.21 -7.25
C GLU A 164 -5.85 4.51 -8.59
N CYS A 165 -5.74 3.50 -9.43
CA CYS A 165 -5.52 3.71 -10.85
C CYS A 165 -6.75 4.47 -11.37
N GLY A 166 -6.76 5.80 -11.19
CA GLY A 166 -7.69 6.64 -11.91
C GLY A 166 -7.49 6.30 -13.38
N LEU A 167 -8.54 5.96 -14.07
CA LEU A 167 -8.54 5.92 -15.53
C LEU A 167 -7.92 7.24 -15.98
N ARG A 168 -6.64 7.19 -16.34
CA ARG A 168 -6.01 8.26 -17.06
C ARG A 168 -6.73 8.25 -18.41
N VAL A 169 -7.81 8.98 -18.49
CA VAL A 169 -8.46 9.27 -19.76
C VAL A 169 -7.37 9.93 -20.58
N ILE A 170 -6.70 9.12 -21.38
CA ILE A 170 -5.87 9.63 -22.46
C ILE A 170 -6.88 10.36 -23.28
N LYS A 171 -6.90 11.71 -23.17
CA LYS A 171 -7.63 12.53 -24.15
C LYS A 171 -7.17 12.01 -25.48
N PRO A 172 -8.07 11.43 -26.32
CA PRO A 172 -7.68 11.07 -27.65
C PRO A 172 -7.12 12.36 -28.24
N CYS A 173 -5.89 12.33 -28.65
CA CYS A 173 -5.26 13.41 -29.38
C CYS A 173 -5.89 13.35 -30.80
N TRP A 174 -7.14 13.76 -30.89
CA TRP A 174 -7.70 14.23 -32.11
C TRP A 174 -7.02 15.59 -32.29
N GLU A 175 -5.87 15.58 -32.94
CA GLU A 175 -5.39 16.76 -33.58
C GLU A 175 -6.56 17.24 -34.41
N ASP A 176 -7.09 18.40 -34.08
CA ASP A 176 -7.92 19.17 -34.98
C ASP A 176 -7.06 19.43 -36.22
N SER A 177 -7.09 18.46 -37.12
CA SER A 177 -6.60 18.69 -38.47
C SER A 177 -7.43 19.85 -38.98
N PRO A 178 -6.80 20.98 -39.27
CA PRO A 178 -7.56 22.11 -39.82
C PRO A 178 -8.25 21.57 -41.07
N ALA A 179 -9.59 21.53 -41.03
CA ALA A 179 -10.38 21.11 -42.15
C ALA A 179 -9.96 21.98 -43.35
N LYS A 180 -9.20 21.38 -44.26
CA LYS A 180 -8.94 22.01 -45.57
C LYS A 180 -10.32 22.29 -46.16
N ARG A 181 -10.73 23.55 -46.17
CA ARG A 181 -11.88 24.01 -46.91
C ARG A 181 -11.63 23.67 -48.38
N GLY A 182 -12.04 22.46 -48.76
CA GLY A 182 -12.10 22.09 -50.15
C GLY A 182 -13.16 22.97 -50.81
N THR A 183 -12.72 23.84 -51.70
CA THR A 183 -13.62 24.56 -52.57
C THR A 183 -14.37 23.56 -53.43
N VAL A 184 -15.65 23.36 -53.12
CA VAL A 184 -16.52 22.52 -53.96
C VAL A 184 -16.76 23.30 -55.26
N VAL A 185 -16.06 22.91 -56.30
CA VAL A 185 -16.37 23.36 -57.69
C VAL A 185 -17.63 22.64 -58.12
N VAL A 186 -18.74 23.33 -58.12
CA VAL A 186 -20.00 22.86 -58.69
C VAL A 186 -19.87 22.95 -60.20
N PRO A 187 -19.94 21.85 -60.98
CA PRO A 187 -19.95 21.89 -62.41
C PRO A 187 -21.25 22.54 -62.87
N GLN A 188 -21.12 23.68 -63.57
CA GLN A 188 -22.25 24.33 -64.26
C GLN A 188 -22.71 23.41 -65.39
N ILE A 189 -23.94 22.90 -65.30
CA ILE A 189 -24.59 22.17 -66.40
C ILE A 189 -24.97 23.23 -67.40
N GLU A 190 -24.27 23.30 -68.54
CA GLU A 190 -24.70 24.04 -69.73
C GLU A 190 -26.03 23.45 -70.21
N ARG A 191 -27.08 24.29 -70.13
CA ARG A 191 -28.37 24.02 -70.79
C ARG A 191 -28.15 23.94 -72.29
N GLY A 192 -28.35 22.79 -72.85
CA GLY A 192 -28.28 22.50 -74.26
C GLY A 192 -29.13 23.45 -75.09
N ARG A 193 -28.51 24.00 -76.04
CA ARG A 193 -29.14 24.78 -77.18
C ARG A 193 -30.22 23.94 -77.83
N ARG A 194 -31.42 24.49 -77.87
CA ARG A 194 -32.50 24.00 -78.71
C ARG A 194 -32.05 24.02 -80.18
N MET A 195 -32.07 22.91 -80.76
CA MET A 195 -31.96 22.77 -82.20
C MET A 195 -33.37 22.95 -82.75
N LYS A 196 -33.60 24.10 -83.36
CA LYS A 196 -34.76 24.40 -84.23
C LYS A 196 -34.30 24.21 -85.66
N ASP A 197 -35.20 23.62 -86.40
CA ASP A 197 -35.39 23.69 -87.82
C ASP A 197 -34.40 22.92 -88.77
N SER A 198 -34.93 21.92 -89.38
CA SER A 198 -35.23 22.01 -90.82
C SER A 198 -36.07 20.81 -91.32
N ILE A 199 -37.26 21.16 -91.72
CA ILE A 199 -38.13 20.38 -92.65
C ILE A 199 -37.70 20.73 -94.09
N ARG A 200 -37.33 19.74 -94.79
CA ARG A 200 -37.74 19.48 -96.14
C ARG A 200 -37.21 18.17 -96.72
#